data_683c2e755f043d3c1346bdaee44408d5
#
_entry.id   683c2e755f043d3c1346bdaee44408d5
#
_cell.length_a   1.000
_cell.length_b   1.000
_cell.length_c   1.000
_cell.angle_alpha   90.00
_cell.angle_beta   90.00
_cell.angle_gamma   90.00
#
_symmetry.space_group_name_H-M   'P 1'
#
loop_
_entity.id
_entity.type
_entity.pdbx_description
1 polymer ?
#
loop_
_entity_poly.entity_id
_entity_poly.type
_entity_poly.pdbx_seq_one_letter_code
_entity_poly.pdbx_strand_id
1 'polypeptide(L)'
;DVIPVVPDKHETPIVDKDGCRVRIINKTVSVYDANGKLLRQEDIIDYTRTNIKGEYASLSDFIRKWKASDKKESIEQSFVEFGIDLKALKADQGMEEVDDFDFICYVAYGKKPLTRAERANNVRKRDFFSKYSGDARAVLEILLDKYMNQGITEVEDIKVLSLADFANYGKPAKIVKLFGGK
;
A
#
# COMPACT_ATOMS: atom_id res chain seq x y z
N ASP A 1 11.81 19.04 37.44
CA ASP A 1 12.43 17.72 37.30
C ASP A 1 12.08 17.17 35.93
N VAL A 2 13.02 17.23 34.99
CA VAL A 2 12.90 16.63 33.69
C VAL A 2 13.22 15.14 33.84
N ILE A 3 12.20 14.29 33.75
CA ILE A 3 12.42 12.83 33.73
C ILE A 3 13.08 12.52 32.38
N PRO A 4 14.33 11.98 32.36
CA PRO A 4 14.95 11.55 31.14
C PRO A 4 14.15 10.35 30.60
N VAL A 5 13.52 10.50 29.46
CA VAL A 5 12.91 9.37 28.73
C VAL A 5 14.07 8.49 28.25
N VAL A 6 14.26 7.36 28.94
CA VAL A 6 15.19 6.32 28.50
C VAL A 6 14.62 5.74 27.19
N PRO A 7 15.35 5.79 26.08
CA PRO A 7 14.85 5.18 24.84
C PRO A 7 14.73 3.66 25.05
N ASP A 8 13.60 3.12 24.61
CA ASP A 8 13.33 1.69 24.62
C ASP A 8 14.43 0.97 23.81
N LYS A 9 15.04 -0.04 24.40
CA LYS A 9 16.32 -0.63 23.92
C LYS A 9 16.19 -1.47 22.63
N HIS A 10 15.05 -1.47 21.95
CA HIS A 10 14.79 -2.39 20.82
C HIS A 10 14.33 -1.75 19.51
N GLU A 11 14.22 -0.42 19.43
CA GLU A 11 13.89 0.22 18.15
C GLU A 11 15.17 0.54 17.38
N THR A 12 15.29 -0.02 16.18
CA THR A 12 16.33 0.38 15.22
C THR A 12 16.14 1.88 14.93
N PRO A 13 17.16 2.72 15.18
CA PRO A 13 17.00 4.16 14.94
C PRO A 13 16.72 4.41 13.47
N ILE A 14 15.67 5.17 13.19
CA ILE A 14 15.34 5.62 11.84
C ILE A 14 16.38 6.67 11.48
N VAL A 15 16.99 6.52 10.29
CA VAL A 15 17.99 7.44 9.75
C VAL A 15 17.53 7.89 8.38
N ASP A 16 17.50 9.19 8.14
CA ASP A 16 17.13 9.71 6.83
C ASP A 16 18.29 9.54 5.80
N LYS A 17 18.03 9.91 4.55
CA LYS A 17 19.03 9.83 3.46
C LYS A 17 20.30 10.64 3.70
N ASP A 18 20.25 11.64 4.60
CA ASP A 18 21.38 12.51 4.95
C ASP A 18 22.11 12.02 6.22
N GLY A 19 21.72 10.85 6.75
CA GLY A 19 22.32 10.26 7.95
C GLY A 19 21.82 10.87 9.27
N CYS A 20 20.78 11.69 9.22
CA CYS A 20 20.18 12.31 10.40
C CYS A 20 19.23 11.35 11.12
N ARG A 21 19.18 11.43 12.44
CA ARG A 21 18.23 10.63 13.24
C ARG A 21 16.83 11.21 13.12
N VAL A 22 15.86 10.34 12.89
CA VAL A 22 14.45 10.70 12.78
C VAL A 22 13.70 10.09 13.97
N ARG A 23 12.87 10.91 14.61
CA ARG A 23 11.93 10.48 15.66
C ARG A 23 10.53 10.91 15.29
N ILE A 24 9.63 9.94 15.30
CA ILE A 24 8.21 10.16 14.99
C ILE A 24 7.40 9.99 16.28
N ILE A 25 6.69 11.04 16.68
CA ILE A 25 5.79 11.02 17.82
C ILE A 25 4.44 11.55 17.34
N ASN A 26 3.43 10.70 17.37
CA ASN A 26 2.11 11.00 16.81
C ASN A 26 2.24 11.42 15.33
N LYS A 27 1.90 12.66 15.03
CA LYS A 27 1.93 13.24 13.67
C LYS A 27 3.16 14.11 13.42
N THR A 28 4.05 14.23 14.38
CA THR A 28 5.22 15.11 14.30
C THR A 28 6.48 14.29 14.08
N VAL A 29 7.21 14.65 13.04
CA VAL A 29 8.51 14.11 12.70
C VAL A 29 9.57 15.11 13.09
N SER A 30 10.49 14.68 13.97
CA SER A 30 11.63 15.48 14.43
C SER A 30 12.92 14.89 13.88
N VAL A 31 13.75 15.71 13.28
CA VAL A 31 15.03 15.31 12.68
C VAL A 31 16.17 15.94 13.45
N TYR A 32 17.15 15.13 13.83
CA TYR A 32 18.29 15.51 14.64
C TYR A 32 19.62 15.22 13.93
N ASP A 33 20.61 16.09 14.15
CA ASP A 33 21.97 15.84 13.69
C ASP A 33 22.69 14.75 14.53
N ALA A 34 23.93 14.44 14.17
CA ALA A 34 24.76 13.47 14.87
C ALA A 34 25.02 13.83 16.34
N ASN A 35 24.93 15.10 16.70
CA ASN A 35 25.14 15.61 18.05
C ASN A 35 23.86 15.66 18.89
N GLY A 36 22.73 15.24 18.31
CA GLY A 36 21.43 15.26 18.98
C GLY A 36 20.73 16.63 18.95
N LYS A 37 21.20 17.58 18.15
CA LYS A 37 20.56 18.89 17.95
C LYS A 37 19.38 18.75 17.00
N LEU A 38 18.23 19.27 17.40
CA LEU A 38 17.04 19.34 16.56
C LEU A 38 17.31 20.24 15.35
N LEU A 39 17.19 19.68 14.14
CA LEU A 39 17.36 20.40 12.87
C LEU A 39 16.05 20.94 12.33
N ARG A 40 15.00 20.11 12.34
CA ARG A 40 13.67 20.49 11.89
C ARG A 40 12.58 19.61 12.49
N GLN A 41 11.38 20.15 12.48
CA GLN A 41 10.15 19.40 12.75
C GLN A 41 9.19 19.62 11.59
N GLU A 42 8.45 18.58 11.23
CA GLU A 42 7.47 18.61 10.15
C GLU A 42 6.30 17.68 10.44
N ASP A 43 5.19 17.88 9.76
CA ASP A 43 4.06 16.96 9.80
C ASP A 43 4.42 15.64 9.10
N ILE A 44 3.87 14.52 9.60
CA ILE A 44 4.15 13.19 9.05
C ILE A 44 3.72 13.05 7.58
N ILE A 45 2.68 13.76 7.15
CA ILE A 45 2.26 13.75 5.74
C ILE A 45 3.29 14.44 4.86
N ASP A 46 3.82 15.58 5.29
CA ASP A 46 4.86 16.30 4.56
C ASP A 46 6.17 15.50 4.50
N TYR A 47 6.55 14.88 5.60
CA TYR A 47 7.68 13.97 5.68
C TYR A 47 7.50 12.78 4.72
N THR A 48 6.34 12.14 4.74
CA THR A 48 6.00 11.02 3.87
C THR A 48 6.06 11.44 2.40
N ARG A 49 5.47 12.58 2.05
CA ARG A 49 5.51 13.13 0.69
C ARG A 49 6.94 13.35 0.21
N THR A 50 7.78 13.94 1.04
CA THR A 50 9.19 14.21 0.71
C THR A 50 9.95 12.91 0.44
N ASN A 51 9.75 11.89 1.27
CA ASN A 51 10.40 10.59 1.08
C ASN A 51 9.92 9.88 -0.21
N ILE A 52 8.61 9.88 -0.47
CA ILE A 52 8.06 9.30 -1.71
C ILE A 52 8.66 9.99 -2.94
N LYS A 53 8.66 11.31 -2.96
CA LYS A 53 9.24 12.08 -4.09
C LYS A 53 10.75 11.93 -4.21
N GLY A 54 11.45 11.64 -3.13
CA GLY A 54 12.87 11.31 -3.14
C GLY A 54 13.17 9.98 -3.84
N GLU A 55 12.31 8.99 -3.65
CA GLU A 55 12.41 7.67 -4.29
C GLU A 55 11.85 7.68 -5.72
N TYR A 56 10.73 8.38 -5.94
CA TYR A 56 9.99 8.42 -7.19
C TYR A 56 9.74 9.88 -7.57
N ALA A 57 10.60 10.44 -8.39
CA ALA A 57 10.59 11.88 -8.73
C ALA A 57 9.26 12.32 -9.38
N SER A 58 8.54 11.41 -10.04
CA SER A 58 7.27 11.67 -10.70
C SER A 58 6.26 10.57 -10.48
N LEU A 59 4.97 10.89 -10.69
CA LEU A 59 3.90 9.89 -10.70
C LEU A 59 4.17 8.77 -11.72
N SER A 60 4.72 9.12 -12.89
CA SER A 60 5.06 8.14 -13.93
C SER A 60 6.14 7.17 -13.46
N ASP A 61 7.15 7.65 -12.74
CA ASP A 61 8.19 6.80 -12.16
C ASP A 61 7.61 5.85 -11.10
N PHE A 62 6.74 6.36 -10.23
CA PHE A 62 6.06 5.55 -9.25
C PHE A 62 5.18 4.45 -9.89
N ILE A 63 4.36 4.82 -10.87
CA ILE A 63 3.50 3.86 -11.59
C ILE A 63 4.34 2.77 -12.27
N ARG A 64 5.45 3.15 -12.91
CA ARG A 64 6.35 2.20 -13.57
C ARG A 64 6.93 1.20 -12.57
N LYS A 65 7.41 1.69 -11.42
CA LYS A 65 7.98 0.85 -10.36
C LYS A 65 6.93 -0.07 -9.75
N TRP A 66 5.74 0.46 -9.48
CA TRP A 66 4.62 -0.31 -8.99
C TRP A 66 4.23 -1.45 -9.92
N LYS A 67 4.11 -1.17 -11.22
CA LYS A 67 3.78 -2.19 -12.24
C LYS A 67 4.87 -3.26 -12.41
N ALA A 68 6.13 -2.87 -12.26
CA ALA A 68 7.27 -3.77 -12.37
C ALA A 68 7.50 -4.63 -11.12
N SER A 69 6.85 -4.30 -10.00
CA SER A 69 6.99 -5.05 -8.75
C SER A 69 6.13 -6.32 -8.78
N ASP A 70 6.76 -7.47 -8.61
CA ASP A 70 6.06 -8.76 -8.51
C ASP A 70 5.24 -8.87 -7.21
N LYS A 71 5.72 -8.21 -6.15
CA LYS A 71 5.05 -8.12 -4.86
C LYS A 71 4.88 -6.66 -4.45
N LYS A 72 3.63 -6.21 -4.37
CA LYS A 72 3.31 -4.85 -3.91
C LYS A 72 3.79 -4.60 -2.49
N GLU A 73 3.74 -5.62 -1.65
CA GLU A 73 4.30 -5.65 -0.31
C GLU A 73 5.77 -5.17 -0.24
N SER A 74 6.57 -5.41 -1.28
CA SER A 74 7.96 -4.95 -1.31
C SER A 74 8.09 -3.44 -1.39
N ILE A 75 7.13 -2.75 -2.01
CA ILE A 75 7.06 -1.30 -2.05
C ILE A 75 6.58 -0.76 -0.70
N GLU A 76 5.57 -1.38 -0.12
CA GLU A 76 5.05 -1.05 1.22
C GLU A 76 6.15 -1.21 2.28
N GLN A 77 6.96 -2.26 2.18
CA GLN A 77 8.09 -2.53 3.06
C GLN A 77 9.12 -1.39 3.04
N SER A 78 9.33 -0.72 1.91
CA SER A 78 10.28 0.40 1.81
C SER A 78 9.89 1.59 2.69
N PHE A 79 8.61 1.75 3.01
CA PHE A 79 8.14 2.81 3.92
C PHE A 79 8.52 2.55 5.38
N VAL A 80 8.65 1.28 5.77
CA VAL A 80 9.12 0.89 7.11
C VAL A 80 10.52 1.43 7.36
N GLU A 81 11.38 1.45 6.34
CA GLU A 81 12.74 2.00 6.43
C GLU A 81 12.74 3.50 6.75
N PHE A 82 11.71 4.22 6.32
CA PHE A 82 11.50 5.63 6.67
C PHE A 82 10.79 5.81 8.02
N GLY A 83 10.41 4.73 8.68
CA GLY A 83 9.60 4.75 9.91
C GLY A 83 8.13 5.06 9.67
N ILE A 84 7.64 4.85 8.48
CA ILE A 84 6.26 5.12 8.08
C ILE A 84 5.45 3.82 8.12
N ASP A 85 4.43 3.78 8.98
CA ASP A 85 3.38 2.77 8.95
C ASP A 85 2.22 3.27 8.08
N LEU A 86 2.14 2.79 6.84
CA LEU A 86 1.10 3.21 5.89
C LEU A 86 -0.30 2.88 6.39
N LYS A 87 -0.47 1.75 7.07
CA LYS A 87 -1.78 1.34 7.60
C LYS A 87 -2.25 2.31 8.68
N ALA A 88 -1.37 2.61 9.64
CA ALA A 88 -1.68 3.57 10.70
C ALA A 88 -1.92 4.98 10.13
N LEU A 89 -1.13 5.39 9.13
CA LEU A 89 -1.27 6.69 8.50
C LEU A 89 -2.58 6.83 7.73
N LYS A 90 -3.00 5.78 7.01
CA LYS A 90 -4.31 5.74 6.34
C LYS A 90 -5.47 5.82 7.33
N ALA A 91 -5.39 5.06 8.43
CA ALA A 91 -6.39 5.10 9.49
C ALA A 91 -6.54 6.50 10.10
N ASP A 92 -5.41 7.15 10.37
CA ASP A 92 -5.39 8.51 10.89
C ASP A 92 -6.02 9.54 9.94
N GLN A 93 -5.90 9.32 8.63
CA GLN A 93 -6.52 10.14 7.60
C GLN A 93 -7.96 9.73 7.25
N GLY A 94 -8.51 8.67 7.89
CA GLY A 94 -9.82 8.13 7.57
C GLY A 94 -9.89 7.47 6.18
N MET A 95 -8.79 6.88 5.73
CA MET A 95 -8.63 6.33 4.39
C MET A 95 -8.33 4.82 4.38
N GLU A 96 -8.81 4.06 5.38
CA GLU A 96 -8.59 2.61 5.47
C GLU A 96 -9.15 1.84 4.26
N GLU A 97 -10.18 2.36 3.63
CA GLU A 97 -10.82 1.79 2.44
C GLU A 97 -10.13 2.15 1.13
N VAL A 98 -9.01 2.87 1.20
CA VAL A 98 -8.19 3.26 0.05
C VAL A 98 -6.98 2.34 -0.01
N ASP A 99 -6.65 1.81 -1.20
CA ASP A 99 -5.45 1.02 -1.39
C ASP A 99 -4.18 1.86 -1.17
N ASP A 100 -3.09 1.23 -0.77
CA ASP A 100 -1.81 1.90 -0.56
C ASP A 100 -1.34 2.63 -1.81
N PHE A 101 -1.55 2.06 -3.00
CA PHE A 101 -1.27 2.72 -4.28
C PHE A 101 -1.97 4.09 -4.40
N ASP A 102 -3.28 4.13 -4.17
CA ASP A 102 -4.07 5.36 -4.28
C ASP A 102 -3.70 6.35 -3.19
N PHE A 103 -3.44 5.85 -1.98
CA PHE A 103 -3.01 6.68 -0.87
C PHE A 103 -1.65 7.34 -1.14
N ILE A 104 -0.67 6.59 -1.65
CA ILE A 104 0.64 7.11 -2.02
C ILE A 104 0.50 8.16 -3.13
N CYS A 105 -0.30 7.88 -4.16
CA CYS A 105 -0.57 8.84 -5.23
C CYS A 105 -1.25 10.13 -4.73
N TYR A 106 -2.13 10.02 -3.75
CA TYR A 106 -2.76 11.16 -3.10
C TYR A 106 -1.73 12.00 -2.33
N VAL A 107 -0.98 11.38 -1.43
CA VAL A 107 -0.02 12.09 -0.56
C VAL A 107 1.08 12.76 -1.37
N ALA A 108 1.67 12.06 -2.33
CA ALA A 108 2.85 12.55 -3.05
C ALA A 108 2.50 13.44 -4.24
N TYR A 109 1.44 13.12 -4.98
CA TYR A 109 1.17 13.75 -6.29
C TYR A 109 -0.20 14.43 -6.35
N GLY A 110 -0.92 14.55 -5.23
CA GLY A 110 -2.20 15.24 -5.15
C GLY A 110 -3.31 14.59 -5.98
N LYS A 111 -3.23 13.29 -6.26
CA LYS A 111 -4.27 12.57 -6.99
C LYS A 111 -5.48 12.29 -6.10
N LYS A 112 -6.67 12.38 -6.67
CA LYS A 112 -7.88 12.01 -5.94
C LYS A 112 -7.81 10.53 -5.55
N PRO A 113 -7.90 10.19 -4.25
CA PRO A 113 -7.91 8.80 -3.82
C PRO A 113 -9.25 8.15 -4.20
N LEU A 114 -9.19 6.89 -4.65
CA LEU A 114 -10.37 6.07 -4.89
C LEU A 114 -10.42 4.98 -3.82
N THR A 115 -11.60 4.78 -3.25
CA THR A 115 -11.83 3.61 -2.40
C THR A 115 -11.81 2.32 -3.22
N ARG A 116 -11.57 1.19 -2.56
CA ARG A 116 -11.65 -0.12 -3.22
C ARG A 116 -13.02 -0.36 -3.86
N ALA A 117 -14.09 0.07 -3.20
CA ALA A 117 -15.44 0.00 -3.74
C ALA A 117 -15.61 0.84 -5.02
N GLU A 118 -15.10 2.07 -5.05
CA GLU A 118 -15.13 2.92 -6.24
C GLU A 118 -14.33 2.30 -7.38
N ARG A 119 -13.16 1.74 -7.12
CA ARG A 119 -12.35 1.02 -8.11
C ARG A 119 -13.08 -0.20 -8.67
N ALA A 120 -13.64 -1.05 -7.82
CA ALA A 120 -14.40 -2.22 -8.23
C ALA A 120 -15.61 -1.84 -9.09
N ASN A 121 -16.34 -0.81 -8.70
CA ASN A 121 -17.47 -0.30 -9.48
C ASN A 121 -17.04 0.27 -10.83
N ASN A 122 -15.87 0.91 -10.92
CA ASN A 122 -15.33 1.39 -12.19
C ASN A 122 -14.97 0.23 -13.13
N VAL A 123 -14.45 -0.88 -12.60
CA VAL A 123 -14.20 -2.10 -13.38
C VAL A 123 -15.50 -2.66 -13.95
N ARG A 124 -16.55 -2.75 -13.11
CA ARG A 124 -17.88 -3.21 -13.54
C ARG A 124 -18.49 -2.30 -14.62
N LYS A 125 -18.44 -0.97 -14.42
CA LYS A 125 -18.96 0.01 -15.38
C LYS A 125 -18.25 -0.03 -16.73
N ARG A 126 -16.95 -0.30 -16.75
CA ARG A 126 -16.17 -0.42 -18.00
C ARG A 126 -16.32 -1.78 -18.67
N ASP A 127 -17.08 -2.67 -18.06
CA ASP A 127 -17.41 -4.00 -18.56
C ASP A 127 -16.18 -4.82 -19.03
N PHE A 128 -15.10 -4.74 -18.26
CA PHE A 128 -13.87 -5.49 -18.56
C PHE A 128 -14.09 -7.01 -18.61
N PHE A 129 -15.16 -7.49 -17.96
CA PHE A 129 -15.47 -8.90 -17.88
C PHE A 129 -16.38 -9.39 -19.02
N SER A 130 -16.83 -8.51 -19.93
CA SER A 130 -17.73 -8.86 -21.04
C SER A 130 -17.18 -9.93 -21.97
N LYS A 131 -15.84 -9.97 -22.14
CA LYS A 131 -15.14 -11.00 -22.94
C LYS A 131 -15.13 -12.39 -22.29
N TYR A 132 -15.50 -12.49 -21.04
CA TYR A 132 -15.60 -13.75 -20.29
C TYR A 132 -17.07 -14.13 -20.09
N SER A 133 -17.37 -15.42 -20.09
CA SER A 133 -18.70 -15.95 -19.85
C SER A 133 -18.67 -17.13 -18.89
N GLY A 134 -19.84 -17.55 -18.41
CA GLY A 134 -19.97 -18.71 -17.54
C GLY A 134 -19.13 -18.63 -16.28
N ASP A 135 -18.42 -19.72 -15.97
CA ASP A 135 -17.62 -19.88 -14.77
C ASP A 135 -16.46 -18.87 -14.69
N ALA A 136 -15.85 -18.52 -15.83
CA ALA A 136 -14.75 -17.56 -15.85
C ALA A 136 -15.21 -16.18 -15.32
N ARG A 137 -16.36 -15.71 -15.80
CA ARG A 137 -16.94 -14.44 -15.32
C ARG A 137 -17.33 -14.49 -13.85
N ALA A 138 -17.92 -15.60 -13.42
CA ALA A 138 -18.30 -15.79 -12.01
C ALA A 138 -17.08 -15.76 -11.08
N VAL A 139 -15.97 -16.40 -11.46
CA VAL A 139 -14.71 -16.35 -10.73
C VAL A 139 -14.17 -14.92 -10.63
N LEU A 140 -14.19 -14.15 -11.72
CA LEU A 140 -13.74 -12.75 -11.73
C LEU A 140 -14.58 -11.87 -10.79
N GLU A 141 -15.91 -12.07 -10.76
CA GLU A 141 -16.78 -11.33 -9.83
C GLU A 141 -16.47 -11.66 -8.36
N ILE A 142 -16.20 -12.92 -8.04
CA ILE A 142 -15.79 -13.32 -6.69
C ILE A 142 -14.44 -12.68 -6.31
N LEU A 143 -13.47 -12.68 -7.22
CA LEU A 143 -12.17 -12.03 -7.00
C LEU A 143 -12.34 -10.52 -6.79
N LEU A 144 -13.21 -9.88 -7.54
CA LEU A 144 -13.48 -8.45 -7.41
C LEU A 144 -14.14 -8.12 -6.06
N ASP A 145 -15.06 -8.95 -5.58
CA ASP A 145 -15.67 -8.81 -4.26
C ASP A 145 -14.64 -9.02 -3.14
N LYS A 146 -13.74 -10.00 -3.28
CA LYS A 146 -12.64 -10.18 -2.33
C LYS A 146 -11.70 -8.99 -2.30
N TYR A 147 -11.32 -8.46 -3.46
CA TYR A 147 -10.54 -7.23 -3.57
C TYR A 147 -11.23 -6.07 -2.84
N MET A 148 -12.51 -5.87 -3.09
CA MET A 148 -13.27 -4.78 -2.49
C MET A 148 -13.29 -4.86 -0.95
N ASN A 149 -13.38 -6.08 -0.40
CA ASN A 149 -13.50 -6.30 1.04
C ASN A 149 -12.15 -6.43 1.76
N GLN A 150 -11.12 -6.98 1.12
CA GLN A 150 -9.86 -7.41 1.75
C GLN A 150 -8.62 -6.76 1.14
N GLY A 151 -8.74 -6.14 -0.03
CA GLY A 151 -7.65 -5.46 -0.72
C GLY A 151 -6.89 -6.32 -1.73
N ILE A 152 -5.88 -5.70 -2.38
CA ILE A 152 -5.17 -6.30 -3.52
C ILE A 152 -4.30 -7.49 -3.11
N THR A 153 -3.71 -7.48 -1.94
CA THR A 153 -2.81 -8.54 -1.45
C THR A 153 -3.51 -9.89 -1.34
N GLU A 154 -4.79 -9.90 -1.01
CA GLU A 154 -5.60 -11.12 -0.93
C GLU A 154 -5.87 -11.78 -2.28
N VAL A 155 -5.85 -11.01 -3.36
CA VAL A 155 -6.15 -11.51 -4.71
C VAL A 155 -4.91 -11.70 -5.58
N GLU A 156 -3.76 -11.19 -5.18
CA GLU A 156 -2.49 -11.38 -5.91
C GLU A 156 -1.92 -12.79 -5.75
N ASP A 157 -2.19 -13.49 -4.66
CA ASP A 157 -1.74 -14.86 -4.44
C ASP A 157 -2.73 -15.85 -5.05
N ILE A 158 -2.24 -16.72 -5.93
CA ILE A 158 -3.04 -17.79 -6.55
C ILE A 158 -3.73 -18.70 -5.51
N LYS A 159 -3.22 -18.75 -4.29
CA LYS A 159 -3.83 -19.49 -3.16
C LYS A 159 -5.24 -19.01 -2.84
N VAL A 160 -5.61 -17.78 -3.22
CA VAL A 160 -7.00 -17.29 -3.08
C VAL A 160 -7.98 -18.23 -3.75
N LEU A 161 -7.62 -18.85 -4.86
CA LEU A 161 -8.46 -19.79 -5.61
C LEU A 161 -8.71 -21.12 -4.85
N SER A 162 -8.02 -21.36 -3.74
CA SER A 162 -8.23 -22.52 -2.87
C SER A 162 -9.30 -22.28 -1.79
N LEU A 163 -9.81 -21.06 -1.67
CA LEU A 163 -10.84 -20.71 -0.69
C LEU A 163 -12.19 -21.31 -1.04
N ALA A 164 -13.03 -21.49 -0.03
CA ALA A 164 -14.35 -22.10 -0.14
C ALA A 164 -15.27 -21.44 -1.19
N ASP A 165 -15.13 -20.12 -1.37
CA ASP A 165 -15.88 -19.35 -2.36
C ASP A 165 -15.70 -19.86 -3.80
N PHE A 166 -14.60 -20.52 -4.09
CA PHE A 166 -14.28 -21.08 -5.42
C PHE A 166 -14.52 -22.58 -5.54
N ALA A 167 -15.00 -23.23 -4.49
CA ALA A 167 -15.15 -24.70 -4.44
C ALA A 167 -16.01 -25.25 -5.60
N ASN A 168 -17.03 -24.51 -6.02
CA ASN A 168 -17.93 -24.88 -7.12
C ASN A 168 -17.25 -24.89 -8.50
N TYR A 169 -16.09 -24.23 -8.65
CA TYR A 169 -15.36 -24.09 -9.91
C TYR A 169 -14.19 -25.07 -10.02
N GLY A 170 -13.93 -25.83 -8.97
CA GLY A 170 -12.93 -26.87 -8.91
C GLY A 170 -11.62 -26.43 -8.26
N LYS A 171 -10.57 -27.23 -8.48
CA LYS A 171 -9.23 -26.93 -7.95
C LYS A 171 -8.60 -25.73 -8.67
N PRO A 172 -7.65 -24.99 -8.04
CA PRO A 172 -7.01 -23.80 -8.62
C PRO A 172 -6.51 -24.00 -10.06
N ALA A 173 -5.86 -25.13 -10.35
CA ALA A 173 -5.38 -25.43 -11.70
C ALA A 173 -6.51 -25.52 -12.75
N LYS A 174 -7.69 -25.99 -12.36
CA LYS A 174 -8.87 -26.01 -13.25
C LYS A 174 -9.40 -24.61 -13.48
N ILE A 175 -9.45 -23.80 -12.43
CA ILE A 175 -9.91 -22.41 -12.50
C ILE A 175 -9.01 -21.59 -13.41
N VAL A 176 -7.69 -21.70 -13.27
CA VAL A 176 -6.70 -21.01 -14.12
C VAL A 176 -6.91 -21.33 -15.61
N LYS A 177 -7.27 -22.58 -15.94
CA LYS A 177 -7.56 -22.98 -17.33
C LYS A 177 -8.75 -22.26 -17.95
N LEU A 178 -9.71 -21.77 -17.15
CA LEU A 178 -10.85 -20.97 -17.66
C LEU A 178 -10.38 -19.67 -18.34
N PHE A 179 -9.17 -19.20 -18.00
CA PHE A 179 -8.57 -17.96 -18.52
C PHE A 179 -7.49 -18.23 -19.57
N GLY A 180 -7.41 -19.46 -20.09
CA GLY A 180 -6.40 -19.85 -21.07
C GLY A 180 -4.99 -20.06 -20.49
N GLY A 181 -4.87 -20.19 -19.19
CA GLY A 181 -3.61 -20.51 -18.51
C GLY A 181 -3.08 -21.89 -18.90
N LYS A 182 -1.77 -21.95 -19.22
CA LYS A 182 -1.04 -23.20 -19.47
C LYS A 182 -0.55 -23.78 -18.17
#